data_377afb38be34bc2b097fe5583c2fd04f
#
_entry.id   377afb38be34bc2b097fe5583c2fd04f
#
_cell.length_a   1.000
_cell.length_b   1.000
_cell.length_c   1.000
_cell.angle_alpha   90.00
_cell.angle_beta   90.00
_cell.angle_gamma   90.00
#
_symmetry.space_group_name_H-M   'P 1'
#
loop_
_entity.id
_entity.type
_entity.pdbx_description
1 polymer ?
#
loop_
_entity_poly.entity_id
_entity_poly.type
_entity_poly.pdbx_seq_one_letter_code
_entity_poly.pdbx_strand_id
1 'polypeptide(L)'
;CFCQRLMARKISLKRVSDFIRRKVTESKIVQFALRKVLEARIRPLFNQIRQEMLDEFNDHPITKEIEMGPKLGYQSRFLRGYGDLFSFIGFSRDDDPIKPIREILRGLRLYSVTSKGLDHVYEVRNYPTAQDIFRVTPMPWKDGASWAQGIERGISGLGQYLNVEFEGGRSKAGIQVKTKKSFRPAFQETP
;
A
#
# COMPACT_ATOMS: atom_id res chain seq x y z
N CYS A 1 20.00 74.68 -31.43
CA CYS A 1 18.99 73.68 -31.71
C CYS A 1 19.40 72.35 -31.07
N PHE A 2 18.80 72.09 -29.90
CA PHE A 2 18.99 70.80 -29.25
C PHE A 2 17.89 69.83 -29.76
N CYS A 3 18.23 69.05 -30.77
CA CYS A 3 17.40 67.98 -31.22
C CYS A 3 17.59 66.76 -30.30
N GLN A 4 16.75 66.59 -29.27
CA GLN A 4 16.68 65.41 -28.46
C GLN A 4 16.16 64.25 -29.33
N ARG A 5 17.07 63.38 -29.75
CA ARG A 5 16.75 62.08 -30.36
C ARG A 5 16.05 61.21 -29.35
N LEU A 6 14.75 61.22 -29.33
CA LEU A 6 13.93 60.22 -28.66
C LEU A 6 14.22 58.86 -29.32
N MET A 7 15.17 58.13 -28.74
CA MET A 7 15.36 56.72 -29.12
C MET A 7 14.13 55.92 -28.66
N ALA A 8 13.22 55.68 -29.56
CA ALA A 8 12.14 54.72 -29.35
C ALA A 8 12.77 53.34 -29.11
N ARG A 9 12.90 52.97 -27.84
CA ARG A 9 13.32 51.60 -27.47
C ARG A 9 12.26 50.62 -28.03
N LYS A 10 12.61 49.87 -29.07
CA LYS A 10 11.79 48.75 -29.55
C LYS A 10 11.63 47.75 -28.42
N ILE A 11 10.47 47.74 -27.79
CA ILE A 11 10.14 46.78 -26.76
C ILE A 11 9.82 45.48 -27.48
N SER A 12 10.65 44.46 -27.29
CA SER A 12 10.38 43.13 -27.86
C SER A 12 9.18 42.50 -27.14
N LEU A 13 8.19 41.99 -27.90
CA LEU A 13 7.03 41.27 -27.38
C LEU A 13 7.43 40.13 -26.45
N LYS A 14 8.56 39.51 -26.74
CA LYS A 14 9.14 38.46 -25.87
C LYS A 14 9.48 38.98 -24.47
N ARG A 15 10.15 40.16 -24.41
CA ARG A 15 10.48 40.79 -23.10
C ARG A 15 9.24 41.16 -22.31
N VAL A 16 8.20 41.63 -22.97
CA VAL A 16 6.91 41.98 -22.33
C VAL A 16 6.24 40.69 -21.79
N SER A 17 6.22 39.66 -22.60
CA SER A 17 5.67 38.37 -22.20
C SER A 17 6.42 37.77 -20.99
N ASP A 18 7.76 37.80 -21.00
CA ASP A 18 8.58 37.31 -19.91
C ASP A 18 8.38 38.12 -18.63
N PHE A 19 8.26 39.47 -18.78
CA PHE A 19 7.96 40.33 -17.65
C PHE A 19 6.58 40.04 -17.03
N ILE A 20 5.57 39.96 -17.85
CA ILE A 20 4.20 39.63 -17.40
C ILE A 20 4.18 38.25 -16.71
N ARG A 21 4.78 37.23 -17.33
CA ARG A 21 4.88 35.87 -16.77
C ARG A 21 5.52 35.93 -15.38
N ARG A 22 6.66 36.61 -15.25
CA ARG A 22 7.36 36.77 -13.96
C ARG A 22 6.49 37.47 -12.92
N LYS A 23 5.82 38.56 -13.28
CA LYS A 23 4.94 39.33 -12.36
C LYS A 23 3.73 38.49 -11.94
N VAL A 24 3.17 37.69 -12.83
CA VAL A 24 2.07 36.78 -12.52
C VAL A 24 2.56 35.67 -11.57
N THR A 25 3.72 35.06 -11.82
CA THR A 25 4.28 34.02 -10.96
C THR A 25 4.69 34.52 -9.57
N GLU A 26 5.13 35.76 -9.47
CA GLU A 26 5.50 36.41 -8.20
C GLU A 26 4.28 36.88 -7.38
N SER A 27 3.13 37.01 -7.99
CA SER A 27 1.92 37.50 -7.34
C SER A 27 1.39 36.53 -6.29
N LYS A 28 1.38 36.89 -5.02
CA LYS A 28 0.84 36.12 -3.91
C LYS A 28 -0.65 35.78 -4.10
N ILE A 29 -1.41 36.67 -4.73
CA ILE A 29 -2.84 36.46 -5.01
C ILE A 29 -3.02 35.34 -6.02
N VAL A 30 -2.23 35.34 -7.10
CA VAL A 30 -2.27 34.29 -8.13
C VAL A 30 -1.83 32.94 -7.55
N GLN A 31 -0.74 32.93 -6.77
CA GLN A 31 -0.29 31.70 -6.09
C GLN A 31 -1.34 31.14 -5.15
N PHE A 32 -1.99 31.99 -4.36
CA PHE A 32 -3.07 31.58 -3.45
C PHE A 32 -4.28 31.03 -4.20
N ALA A 33 -4.73 31.71 -5.26
CA ALA A 33 -5.84 31.27 -6.09
C ALA A 33 -5.54 29.92 -6.76
N LEU A 34 -4.33 29.79 -7.33
CA LEU A 34 -3.88 28.55 -7.96
C LEU A 34 -3.83 27.40 -6.96
N ARG A 35 -3.28 27.64 -5.77
CA ARG A 35 -3.25 26.64 -4.70
C ARG A 35 -4.66 26.14 -4.35
N LYS A 36 -5.63 27.06 -4.18
CA LYS A 36 -7.01 26.66 -3.90
C LYS A 36 -7.61 25.79 -5.01
N VAL A 37 -7.40 26.16 -6.27
CA VAL A 37 -7.88 25.39 -7.41
C VAL A 37 -7.23 24.01 -7.47
N LEU A 38 -5.93 23.94 -7.25
CA LEU A 38 -5.20 22.67 -7.23
C LEU A 38 -5.65 21.78 -6.06
N GLU A 39 -5.77 22.33 -4.86
CA GLU A 39 -6.28 21.58 -3.70
C GLU A 39 -7.68 21.03 -3.94
N ALA A 40 -8.56 21.81 -4.54
CA ALA A 40 -9.92 21.39 -4.87
C ALA A 40 -9.96 20.25 -5.89
N ARG A 41 -8.93 20.09 -6.72
CA ARG A 41 -8.81 19.00 -7.70
C ARG A 41 -8.07 17.79 -7.15
N ILE A 42 -6.99 18.01 -6.41
CA ILE A 42 -6.10 16.94 -5.95
C ILE A 42 -6.72 16.17 -4.76
N ARG A 43 -7.42 16.86 -3.84
CA ARG A 43 -8.03 16.19 -2.69
C ARG A 43 -9.07 15.11 -3.06
N PRO A 44 -10.02 15.39 -3.95
CA PRO A 44 -10.96 14.34 -4.40
C PRO A 44 -10.25 13.17 -5.06
N LEU A 45 -9.29 13.44 -5.95
CA LEU A 45 -8.50 12.41 -6.62
C LEU A 45 -7.73 11.54 -5.60
N PHE A 46 -7.07 12.16 -4.64
CA PHE A 46 -6.39 11.43 -3.57
C PHE A 46 -7.36 10.55 -2.75
N ASN A 47 -8.53 11.09 -2.41
CA ASN A 47 -9.54 10.33 -1.68
C ASN A 47 -10.08 9.15 -2.48
N GLN A 48 -10.26 9.34 -3.78
CA GLN A 48 -10.66 8.28 -4.70
C GLN A 48 -9.61 7.16 -4.74
N ILE A 49 -8.35 7.50 -5.01
CA ILE A 49 -7.24 6.53 -5.05
C ILE A 49 -7.10 5.78 -3.71
N ARG A 50 -7.22 6.51 -2.59
CA ARG A 50 -7.20 5.89 -1.27
C ARG A 50 -8.34 4.91 -1.05
N GLN A 51 -9.54 5.24 -1.55
CA GLN A 51 -10.70 4.34 -1.45
C GLN A 51 -10.50 3.12 -2.35
N GLU A 52 -10.09 3.31 -3.60
CA GLU A 52 -9.77 2.21 -4.52
C GLU A 52 -8.75 1.24 -3.91
N MET A 53 -7.68 1.75 -3.32
CA MET A 53 -6.69 0.93 -2.62
C MET A 53 -7.29 0.14 -1.45
N LEU A 54 -8.19 0.74 -0.66
CA LEU A 54 -8.88 0.06 0.43
C LEU A 54 -9.84 -1.01 -0.09
N ASP A 55 -10.52 -0.73 -1.18
CA ASP A 55 -11.44 -1.67 -1.82
C ASP A 55 -10.67 -2.86 -2.40
N GLU A 56 -9.56 -2.62 -3.10
CA GLU A 56 -8.66 -3.67 -3.59
C GLU A 56 -8.13 -4.55 -2.45
N PHE A 57 -7.70 -3.93 -1.34
CA PHE A 57 -7.25 -4.65 -0.17
C PHE A 57 -8.37 -5.51 0.45
N ASN A 58 -9.57 -4.97 0.61
CA ASN A 58 -10.71 -5.69 1.15
C ASN A 58 -11.20 -6.80 0.21
N ASP A 59 -11.12 -6.56 -1.09
CA ASP A 59 -11.52 -7.53 -2.11
C ASP A 59 -10.49 -8.62 -2.35
N HIS A 60 -9.27 -8.44 -1.85
CA HIS A 60 -8.22 -9.41 -2.04
C HIS A 60 -8.61 -10.77 -1.44
N PRO A 61 -8.45 -11.88 -2.16
CA PRO A 61 -8.93 -13.20 -1.72
C PRO A 61 -8.38 -13.65 -0.36
N ILE A 62 -7.11 -13.34 -0.07
CA ILE A 62 -6.50 -13.65 1.23
C ILE A 62 -7.16 -12.83 2.35
N THR A 63 -7.41 -11.55 2.12
CA THR A 63 -8.08 -10.68 3.09
C THR A 63 -9.48 -11.20 3.41
N LYS A 64 -10.26 -11.51 2.38
CA LYS A 64 -11.61 -12.08 2.53
C LYS A 64 -11.61 -13.41 3.28
N GLU A 65 -10.66 -14.28 2.99
CA GLU A 65 -10.58 -15.57 3.66
C GLU A 65 -10.21 -15.43 5.15
N ILE A 66 -9.25 -14.54 5.48
CA ILE A 66 -8.88 -14.28 6.87
C ILE A 66 -10.04 -13.59 7.61
N GLU A 67 -10.71 -12.62 6.99
CA GLU A 67 -11.83 -11.89 7.59
C GLU A 67 -13.07 -12.76 7.81
N MET A 68 -13.25 -13.78 6.98
CA MET A 68 -14.34 -14.73 7.15
C MET A 68 -14.25 -15.50 8.48
N GLY A 69 -13.08 -15.56 9.08
CA GLY A 69 -12.82 -16.29 10.31
C GLY A 69 -12.88 -17.81 10.15
N PRO A 70 -12.93 -18.53 11.27
CA PRO A 70 -12.94 -19.99 11.25
C PRO A 70 -14.28 -20.52 10.73
N LYS A 71 -14.25 -21.25 9.63
CA LYS A 71 -15.44 -21.80 8.99
C LYS A 71 -15.33 -23.31 8.81
N LEU A 72 -16.16 -24.05 9.51
CA LEU A 72 -16.23 -25.51 9.40
C LEU A 72 -16.57 -25.94 7.96
N GLY A 73 -15.80 -26.87 7.43
CA GLY A 73 -16.00 -27.42 6.09
C GLY A 73 -15.54 -26.50 4.95
N TYR A 74 -14.95 -25.35 5.26
CA TYR A 74 -14.36 -24.50 4.24
C TYR A 74 -13.08 -25.12 3.66
N GLN A 75 -12.95 -25.01 2.34
CA GLN A 75 -11.77 -25.48 1.63
C GLN A 75 -11.04 -24.29 1.04
N SER A 76 -9.96 -23.88 1.70
CA SER A 76 -9.13 -22.79 1.23
C SER A 76 -8.53 -23.07 -0.15
N ARG A 77 -8.67 -22.11 -1.05
CA ARG A 77 -7.98 -22.15 -2.36
C ARG A 77 -6.47 -22.05 -2.19
N PHE A 78 -6.01 -21.34 -1.16
CA PHE A 78 -4.59 -21.14 -0.86
C PHE A 78 -3.97 -22.35 -0.17
N LEU A 79 -4.75 -23.04 0.67
CA LEU A 79 -4.36 -24.28 1.34
C LEU A 79 -4.80 -25.53 0.58
N ARG A 80 -5.30 -25.37 -0.65
CA ARG A 80 -5.74 -26.45 -1.56
C ARG A 80 -6.67 -27.46 -0.90
N GLY A 81 -7.64 -26.95 -0.18
CA GLY A 81 -8.66 -27.77 0.45
C GLY A 81 -8.38 -28.14 1.90
N TYR A 82 -7.32 -27.65 2.51
CA TYR A 82 -7.06 -27.82 3.93
C TYR A 82 -7.58 -26.62 4.72
N GLY A 83 -8.77 -26.74 5.32
CA GLY A 83 -9.30 -25.76 6.25
C GLY A 83 -9.39 -24.33 5.69
N ASP A 84 -9.16 -23.37 6.54
CA ASP A 84 -9.13 -21.94 6.24
C ASP A 84 -7.82 -21.29 6.71
N LEU A 85 -7.44 -20.17 6.09
CA LEU A 85 -6.22 -19.44 6.42
C LEU A 85 -6.24 -18.89 7.84
N PHE A 86 -7.40 -18.46 8.33
CA PHE A 86 -7.55 -17.91 9.67
C PHE A 86 -7.12 -18.93 10.74
N SER A 87 -7.71 -20.12 10.69
CA SER A 87 -7.38 -21.22 11.60
C SER A 87 -5.96 -21.76 11.37
N PHE A 88 -5.51 -21.79 10.11
CA PHE A 88 -4.18 -22.28 9.76
C PHE A 88 -3.05 -21.37 10.31
N ILE A 89 -3.26 -20.06 10.32
CA ILE A 89 -2.32 -19.11 10.93
C ILE A 89 -2.37 -19.20 12.46
N GLY A 90 -3.47 -19.69 13.02
CA GLY A 90 -3.64 -19.90 14.46
C GLY A 90 -4.28 -18.73 15.18
N PHE A 91 -5.10 -17.93 14.49
CA PHE A 91 -5.88 -16.87 15.15
C PHE A 91 -6.96 -17.45 16.05
N SER A 92 -7.24 -16.75 17.15
CA SER A 92 -8.38 -17.02 18.01
C SER A 92 -9.66 -16.48 17.38
N ARG A 93 -10.80 -17.09 17.73
CA ARG A 93 -12.10 -16.73 17.12
C ARG A 93 -12.46 -15.26 17.24
N ASP A 94 -12.00 -14.60 18.28
CA ASP A 94 -12.28 -13.18 18.57
C ASP A 94 -11.24 -12.22 17.99
N ASP A 95 -10.22 -12.75 17.31
CA ASP A 95 -9.18 -11.92 16.69
C ASP A 95 -9.71 -11.24 15.42
N ASP A 96 -9.31 -9.98 15.23
CA ASP A 96 -9.49 -9.24 13.97
C ASP A 96 -8.13 -8.86 13.38
N PRO A 97 -7.44 -9.80 12.71
CA PRO A 97 -6.09 -9.57 12.22
C PRO A 97 -6.01 -8.60 11.04
N ILE A 98 -7.13 -8.31 10.38
CA ILE A 98 -7.18 -7.41 9.22
C ILE A 98 -7.33 -5.95 9.63
N LYS A 99 -7.97 -5.68 10.77
CA LYS A 99 -8.23 -4.33 11.27
C LYS A 99 -6.98 -3.45 11.36
N PRO A 100 -5.84 -3.88 11.95
CA PRO A 100 -4.65 -3.04 12.05
C PRO A 100 -4.10 -2.60 10.68
N ILE A 101 -4.18 -3.46 9.66
CA ILE A 101 -3.75 -3.12 8.31
C ILE A 101 -4.68 -2.05 7.72
N ARG A 102 -6.00 -2.21 7.86
CA ARG A 102 -6.97 -1.20 7.42
C ARG A 102 -6.73 0.16 8.07
N GLU A 103 -6.39 0.18 9.34
CA GLU A 103 -6.11 1.43 10.06
C GLU A 103 -4.88 2.14 9.49
N ILE A 104 -3.81 1.40 9.20
CA ILE A 104 -2.62 1.96 8.54
C ILE A 104 -2.98 2.51 7.15
N LEU A 105 -3.70 1.75 6.33
CA LEU A 105 -4.09 2.19 4.99
C LEU A 105 -5.01 3.43 5.02
N ARG A 106 -5.91 3.53 6.00
CA ARG A 106 -6.74 4.71 6.23
C ARG A 106 -5.93 5.92 6.73
N GLY A 107 -4.78 5.65 7.32
CA GLY A 107 -3.88 6.65 7.87
C GLY A 107 -3.14 7.51 6.84
N LEU A 108 -3.21 7.19 5.54
CA LEU A 108 -2.59 8.00 4.50
C LEU A 108 -3.11 9.43 4.50
N ARG A 109 -2.20 10.38 4.36
CA ARG A 109 -2.50 11.82 4.36
C ARG A 109 -1.85 12.52 3.18
N LEU A 110 -2.59 13.45 2.59
CA LEU A 110 -2.10 14.34 1.56
C LEU A 110 -1.65 15.66 2.18
N TYR A 111 -0.40 16.03 1.95
CA TYR A 111 0.18 17.30 2.40
C TYR A 111 0.62 18.14 1.22
N SER A 112 0.41 19.45 1.32
CA SER A 112 1.03 20.44 0.43
C SER A 112 2.39 20.80 1.03
N VAL A 113 3.47 20.48 0.32
CA VAL A 113 4.83 20.60 0.86
C VAL A 113 5.46 21.93 0.46
N THR A 114 5.41 22.26 -0.83
CA THR A 114 6.12 23.43 -1.35
C THR A 114 5.32 24.08 -2.48
N SER A 115 5.33 25.41 -2.50
CA SER A 115 4.92 26.16 -3.68
C SER A 115 6.04 27.13 -4.05
N LYS A 116 6.60 26.99 -5.24
CA LYS A 116 7.60 27.91 -5.78
C LYS A 116 7.11 28.41 -7.13
N GLY A 117 6.70 29.67 -7.14
CA GLY A 117 6.08 30.25 -8.33
C GLY A 117 4.75 29.57 -8.66
N LEU A 118 4.66 28.92 -9.80
CA LEU A 118 3.48 28.14 -10.24
C LEU A 118 3.57 26.66 -9.92
N ASP A 119 4.72 26.21 -9.42
CA ASP A 119 4.92 24.80 -9.08
C ASP A 119 4.39 24.52 -7.68
N HIS A 120 3.50 23.54 -7.57
CA HIS A 120 2.96 23.04 -6.31
C HIS A 120 3.27 21.57 -6.16
N VAL A 121 3.95 21.24 -5.08
CA VAL A 121 4.31 19.85 -4.75
C VAL A 121 3.40 19.35 -3.63
N TYR A 122 2.74 18.24 -3.88
CA TYR A 122 1.94 17.51 -2.91
C TYR A 122 2.62 16.18 -2.59
N GLU A 123 2.65 15.84 -1.33
CA GLU A 123 3.27 14.62 -0.83
C GLU A 123 2.22 13.79 -0.10
N VAL A 124 2.20 12.50 -0.39
CA VAL A 124 1.44 11.54 0.39
C VAL A 124 2.32 11.07 1.54
N ARG A 125 1.89 11.33 2.77
CA ARG A 125 2.58 10.87 3.98
C ARG A 125 1.85 9.73 4.63
N ASN A 126 2.56 9.06 5.54
CA ASN A 126 2.13 7.83 6.20
C ASN A 126 1.86 6.71 5.19
N TYR A 127 2.59 6.72 4.06
CA TYR A 127 2.56 5.58 3.15
C TYR A 127 3.21 4.38 3.86
N PRO A 128 2.48 3.29 4.07
CA PRO A 128 2.99 2.15 4.82
C PRO A 128 4.10 1.45 4.05
N THR A 129 5.18 1.19 4.72
CA THR A 129 6.20 0.27 4.23
C THR A 129 5.81 -1.16 4.57
N ALA A 130 6.43 -2.15 3.92
CA ALA A 130 6.25 -3.55 4.29
C ALA A 130 6.55 -3.81 5.77
N GLN A 131 7.55 -3.11 6.31
CA GLN A 131 7.92 -3.22 7.74
C GLN A 131 6.83 -2.70 8.68
N ASP A 132 6.12 -1.64 8.28
CA ASP A 132 5.01 -1.12 9.09
C ASP A 132 3.85 -2.12 9.11
N ILE A 133 3.56 -2.77 7.99
CA ILE A 133 2.57 -3.84 7.92
C ILE A 133 3.01 -5.04 8.77
N PHE A 134 4.26 -5.47 8.67
CA PHE A 134 4.76 -6.60 9.44
C PHE A 134 4.73 -6.36 10.96
N ARG A 135 4.94 -5.11 11.38
CA ARG A 135 4.89 -4.73 12.81
C ARG A 135 3.48 -4.86 13.40
N VAL A 136 2.45 -4.58 12.62
CA VAL A 136 1.06 -4.63 13.09
C VAL A 136 0.37 -5.97 12.82
N THR A 137 1.09 -6.92 12.27
CA THR A 137 0.59 -8.27 11.95
C THR A 137 1.38 -9.36 12.68
N PRO A 138 1.41 -9.33 14.02
CA PRO A 138 2.16 -10.33 14.79
C PRO A 138 1.60 -11.73 14.57
N MET A 139 2.48 -12.72 14.61
CA MET A 139 2.08 -14.13 14.59
C MET A 139 1.48 -14.52 15.94
N PRO A 140 0.30 -15.18 16.00
CA PRO A 140 -0.36 -15.50 17.27
C PRO A 140 0.46 -16.41 18.20
N TRP A 141 1.31 -17.26 17.65
CA TRP A 141 2.04 -18.29 18.40
C TRP A 141 3.56 -18.11 18.39
N LYS A 142 4.06 -16.99 17.82
CA LYS A 142 5.50 -16.74 17.74
C LYS A 142 5.82 -15.25 17.84
N ASP A 143 6.44 -14.87 18.93
CA ASP A 143 6.89 -13.50 19.13
C ASP A 143 7.91 -13.06 18.09
N GLY A 144 7.84 -11.80 17.70
CA GLY A 144 8.75 -11.18 16.73
C GLY A 144 8.57 -11.64 15.28
N ALA A 145 7.61 -12.51 14.99
CA ALA A 145 7.26 -12.92 13.64
C ALA A 145 5.95 -12.24 13.19
N SER A 146 5.81 -12.03 11.88
CA SER A 146 4.61 -11.47 11.26
C SER A 146 3.93 -12.52 10.39
N TRP A 147 2.61 -12.64 10.53
CA TRP A 147 1.84 -13.54 9.67
C TRP A 147 1.77 -13.01 8.23
N ALA A 148 1.69 -11.69 8.02
CA ALA A 148 1.70 -11.11 6.68
C ALA A 148 3.05 -11.35 5.98
N GLN A 149 4.16 -11.18 6.69
CA GLN A 149 5.49 -11.54 6.19
C GLN A 149 5.58 -13.05 5.90
N GLY A 150 4.93 -13.85 6.72
CA GLY A 150 4.86 -15.29 6.53
C GLY A 150 4.14 -15.68 5.25
N ILE A 151 3.01 -15.04 4.94
CA ILE A 151 2.30 -15.26 3.68
C ILE A 151 3.20 -14.88 2.49
N GLU A 152 3.91 -13.76 2.58
CA GLU A 152 4.78 -13.29 1.52
C GLU A 152 6.01 -14.19 1.31
N ARG A 153 6.66 -14.60 2.38
CA ARG A 153 7.96 -15.33 2.32
C ARG A 153 7.87 -16.81 2.62
N GLY A 154 6.73 -17.25 3.13
CA GLY A 154 6.52 -18.57 3.68
C GLY A 154 6.75 -18.64 5.18
N ILE A 155 5.69 -18.82 5.96
CA ILE A 155 5.76 -19.12 7.40
C ILE A 155 6.18 -20.57 7.56
N SER A 156 7.40 -20.82 8.01
CA SER A 156 7.85 -22.21 8.23
C SER A 156 7.50 -23.14 7.08
N GLY A 157 7.58 -22.67 5.84
CA GLY A 157 7.14 -23.40 4.67
C GLY A 157 5.73 -23.04 4.18
N LEU A 158 4.99 -22.08 4.78
CA LEU A 158 3.67 -21.68 4.30
C LEU A 158 3.70 -21.29 2.82
N GLY A 159 4.72 -20.52 2.38
CA GLY A 159 4.92 -20.21 0.97
C GLY A 159 5.19 -21.45 0.11
N GLN A 160 5.79 -22.49 0.68
CA GLN A 160 5.93 -23.79 0.02
C GLN A 160 4.60 -24.54 -0.01
N TYR A 161 3.78 -24.43 1.04
CA TYR A 161 2.42 -24.99 1.03
C TYR A 161 1.54 -24.32 -0.01
N LEU A 162 1.68 -23.02 -0.18
CA LEU A 162 0.83 -22.27 -1.12
C LEU A 162 1.25 -22.44 -2.58
N ASN A 163 2.52 -22.78 -2.85
CA ASN A 163 3.11 -22.70 -4.19
C ASN A 163 3.67 -24.03 -4.75
N VAL A 164 3.63 -25.15 -4.04
CA VAL A 164 4.22 -26.40 -4.53
C VAL A 164 3.17 -27.35 -5.04
N GLU A 165 3.19 -27.58 -6.34
CA GLU A 165 2.61 -28.77 -6.94
C GLU A 165 3.53 -29.96 -6.73
N PHE A 166 3.03 -31.00 -6.13
CA PHE A 166 3.79 -32.23 -5.91
C PHE A 166 3.08 -33.39 -6.58
N GLU A 167 3.62 -33.87 -7.68
CA GLU A 167 3.20 -35.10 -8.29
C GLU A 167 3.78 -36.30 -7.52
N GLY A 168 2.96 -37.18 -7.01
CA GLY A 168 3.39 -38.44 -6.42
C GLY A 168 3.44 -38.53 -4.90
N GLY A 169 2.77 -37.62 -4.17
CA GLY A 169 2.67 -37.73 -2.72
C GLY A 169 1.55 -38.60 -2.19
N ARG A 170 1.61 -38.98 -0.90
CA ARG A 170 0.55 -39.74 -0.19
C ARG A 170 -0.75 -38.95 -0.03
N SER A 171 -0.74 -37.66 -0.28
CA SER A 171 -1.93 -36.82 -0.21
C SER A 171 -2.75 -36.96 -1.47
N LYS A 172 -4.01 -37.31 -1.34
CA LYS A 172 -4.96 -37.35 -2.45
C LYS A 172 -5.24 -36.00 -3.08
N ALA A 173 -4.85 -34.92 -2.40
CA ALA A 173 -4.97 -33.52 -2.88
C ALA A 173 -3.76 -33.02 -3.68
N GLY A 174 -2.75 -33.87 -3.94
CA GLY A 174 -1.58 -33.51 -4.75
C GLY A 174 -0.60 -32.57 -4.06
N ILE A 175 -0.74 -32.35 -2.74
CA ILE A 175 0.15 -31.46 -2.02
C ILE A 175 0.91 -32.22 -0.97
N GLN A 176 2.20 -32.22 -1.10
CA GLN A 176 3.09 -32.53 0.00
C GLN A 176 3.97 -31.33 0.28
N VAL A 177 4.09 -31.05 1.56
CA VAL A 177 5.13 -30.15 2.03
C VAL A 177 6.45 -30.81 1.76
N LYS A 178 7.26 -30.12 0.96
CA LYS A 178 8.66 -30.51 0.83
C LYS A 178 9.30 -30.27 2.19
N THR A 179 9.58 -31.32 2.92
CA THR A 179 10.27 -31.26 4.20
C THR A 179 11.67 -30.68 3.97
N LYS A 180 11.84 -29.38 4.13
CA LYS A 180 13.17 -28.87 4.46
C LYS A 180 13.52 -29.33 5.86
N LYS A 181 14.81 -29.49 6.14
CA LYS A 181 15.31 -29.87 7.48
C LYS A 181 14.75 -29.01 8.62
N SER A 182 14.40 -27.76 8.35
CA SER A 182 13.72 -26.87 9.29
C SER A 182 12.29 -27.23 9.65
N PHE A 183 11.70 -28.13 8.90
CA PHE A 183 10.35 -28.62 9.08
C PHE A 183 10.30 -30.02 9.69
N ARG A 184 11.37 -30.41 10.32
CA ARG A 184 11.36 -31.64 11.06
C ARG A 184 10.74 -31.53 12.41
N PRO A 185 9.70 -30.94 12.53
CA PRO A 185 9.36 -30.74 13.71
C PRO A 185 8.84 -31.78 14.47
N ALA A 186 8.56 -31.42 15.45
CA ALA A 186 7.69 -31.88 16.46
C ALA A 186 6.74 -33.10 16.17
N PHE A 187 6.51 -33.43 14.95
CA PHE A 187 5.74 -34.59 14.50
C PHE A 187 6.55 -35.90 14.37
N GLN A 188 7.84 -35.87 14.63
CA GLN A 188 8.67 -37.09 14.59
C GLN A 188 9.02 -37.64 15.98
N GLU A 189 8.55 -37.01 17.05
CA GLU A 189 8.83 -37.44 18.41
C GLU A 189 7.58 -37.92 19.16
N THR A 190 6.70 -38.61 18.48
CA THR A 190 5.77 -39.50 19.20
C THR A 190 6.17 -40.92 18.92
N PRO A 191 6.51 -41.67 19.99
CA PRO A 191 6.88 -43.05 19.90
C PRO A 191 5.71 -43.92 19.37
#